data_228f6ee2222aa75e4d122697f15e5fd4
#
_entry.id   228f6ee2222aa75e4d122697f15e5fd4
#
_cell.length_a   1.000
_cell.length_b   1.000
_cell.length_c   1.000
_cell.angle_alpha   90.00
_cell.angle_beta   90.00
_cell.angle_gamma   90.00
#
_symmetry.space_group_name_H-M   'P 1'
#
loop_
_entity.id
_entity.type
_entity.pdbx_description
1 polymer ?
#
loop_
_entity_poly.entity_id
_entity_poly.type
_entity_poly.pdbx_seq_one_letter_code
_entity_poly.pdbx_strand_id
1 'polypeptide(L)'
;MGEIEQAQDLYELGTRRLREGHVAEAVELFEQSIAIKPTAEGYTYRGWAVSFLGRIDEAIEDCKKAIRLDPEFGNPYNDIGVYLMQKGRLNDAIPWLETAKQAKRYEPRHYPYLNMGRIYLAKGNPMRALDEFVKALDYQPNDSVILAAIKKVKYSVN
;
A
#
# COMPACT_ATOMS: atom_id res chain seq x y z
N MET A 1 0.67 24.11 22.19
CA MET A 1 0.84 22.99 21.23
C MET A 1 1.56 23.52 19.99
N GLY A 2 2.64 22.90 19.62
CA GLY A 2 3.36 23.30 18.41
C GLY A 2 2.63 22.81 17.14
N GLU A 3 2.90 23.45 16.00
CA GLU A 3 2.31 23.07 14.70
C GLU A 3 2.62 21.62 14.33
N ILE A 4 3.83 21.13 14.61
CA ILE A 4 4.23 19.73 14.36
C ILE A 4 3.38 18.77 15.17
N GLU A 5 3.15 19.07 16.45
CA GLU A 5 2.33 18.27 17.34
C GLU A 5 0.86 18.28 16.89
N GLN A 6 0.34 19.42 16.52
CA GLN A 6 -1.01 19.54 15.97
C GLN A 6 -1.20 18.75 14.67
N ALA A 7 -0.24 18.81 13.76
CA ALA A 7 -0.27 18.04 12.52
C ALA A 7 -0.25 16.54 12.80
N GLN A 8 0.54 16.10 13.78
CA GLN A 8 0.62 14.70 14.19
C GLN A 8 -0.69 14.21 14.80
N ASP A 9 -1.31 15.00 15.69
CA ASP A 9 -2.60 14.67 16.30
C ASP A 9 -3.71 14.51 15.26
N LEU A 10 -3.75 15.39 14.26
CA LEU A 10 -4.70 15.30 13.15
C LEU A 10 -4.47 14.04 12.30
N TYR A 11 -3.21 13.71 12.02
CA TYR A 11 -2.86 12.48 11.31
C TYR A 11 -3.29 11.23 12.07
N GLU A 12 -3.03 11.17 13.38
CA GLU A 12 -3.40 10.04 14.22
C GLU A 12 -4.93 9.89 14.33
N LEU A 13 -5.63 11.00 14.48
CA LEU A 13 -7.09 11.00 14.47
C LEU A 13 -7.64 10.54 13.12
N GLY A 14 -7.09 11.03 12.00
CA GLY A 14 -7.45 10.61 10.65
C GLY A 14 -7.26 9.10 10.46
N THR A 15 -6.13 8.56 10.92
CA THR A 15 -5.85 7.13 10.87
C THR A 15 -6.88 6.32 11.66
N ARG A 16 -7.26 6.80 12.85
CA ARG A 16 -8.29 6.16 13.67
C ARG A 16 -9.64 6.18 12.97
N ARG A 17 -10.07 7.33 12.45
CA ARG A 17 -11.34 7.48 11.73
C ARG A 17 -11.41 6.58 10.49
N LEU A 18 -10.29 6.46 9.78
CA LEU A 18 -10.22 5.56 8.62
C LEU A 18 -10.44 4.09 9.02
N ARG A 19 -9.83 3.64 10.12
CA ARG A 19 -10.03 2.28 10.65
C ARG A 19 -11.47 2.02 11.12
N GLU A 20 -12.14 3.06 11.61
CA GLU A 20 -13.54 3.01 12.04
C GLU A 20 -14.52 3.07 10.83
N GLY A 21 -14.01 3.27 9.62
CA GLY A 21 -14.81 3.36 8.39
C GLY A 21 -15.35 4.76 8.09
N HIS A 22 -14.96 5.79 8.86
CA HIS A 22 -15.32 7.19 8.63
C HIS A 22 -14.40 7.82 7.58
N VAL A 23 -14.51 7.35 6.34
CA VAL A 23 -13.57 7.67 5.26
C VAL A 23 -13.53 9.17 4.92
N ALA A 24 -14.68 9.80 4.74
CA ALA A 24 -14.75 11.23 4.38
C ALA A 24 -14.13 12.11 5.48
N GLU A 25 -14.45 11.83 6.75
CA GLU A 25 -13.86 12.53 7.89
C GLU A 25 -12.33 12.33 7.95
N ALA A 26 -11.86 11.11 7.67
CA ALA A 26 -10.44 10.82 7.63
C ALA A 26 -9.72 11.62 6.56
N VAL A 27 -10.30 11.77 5.36
CA VAL A 27 -9.74 12.60 4.29
C VAL A 27 -9.56 14.04 4.75
N GLU A 28 -10.59 14.64 5.36
CA GLU A 28 -10.52 16.02 5.88
C GLU A 28 -9.43 16.19 6.93
N LEU A 29 -9.29 15.23 7.84
CA LEU A 29 -8.26 15.25 8.89
C LEU A 29 -6.85 15.14 8.31
N PHE A 30 -6.64 14.29 7.32
CA PHE A 30 -5.35 14.21 6.62
C PHE A 30 -5.05 15.49 5.85
N GLU A 31 -6.04 16.11 5.20
CA GLU A 31 -5.87 17.39 4.52
C GLU A 31 -5.45 18.49 5.49
N GLN A 32 -6.06 18.58 6.66
CA GLN A 32 -5.68 19.54 7.71
C GLN A 32 -4.26 19.26 8.22
N SER A 33 -3.90 18.00 8.46
CA SER A 33 -2.56 17.61 8.88
C SER A 33 -1.51 18.03 7.84
N ILE A 34 -1.74 17.73 6.58
CA ILE A 34 -0.85 18.06 5.46
C ILE A 34 -0.72 19.56 5.26
N ALA A 35 -1.81 20.32 5.45
CA ALA A 35 -1.78 21.78 5.34
C ALA A 35 -0.86 22.43 6.39
N ILE A 36 -0.80 21.86 7.57
CA ILE A 36 0.11 22.32 8.64
C ILE A 36 1.54 21.83 8.37
N LYS A 37 1.70 20.52 8.14
CA LYS A 37 3.00 19.89 7.92
C LYS A 37 2.88 18.79 6.86
N PRO A 38 3.31 19.02 5.62
CA PRO A 38 3.39 17.96 4.60
C PRO A 38 4.35 16.85 5.04
N THR A 39 3.88 15.61 5.03
CA THR A 39 4.67 14.42 5.34
C THR A 39 4.38 13.29 4.34
N ALA A 40 5.34 12.41 4.15
CA ALA A 40 5.16 11.23 3.30
C ALA A 40 4.03 10.34 3.83
N GLU A 41 3.97 10.15 5.14
CA GLU A 41 2.91 9.41 5.80
C GLU A 41 1.53 10.06 5.58
N GLY A 42 1.43 11.37 5.76
CA GLY A 42 0.18 12.12 5.58
C GLY A 42 -0.40 11.94 4.17
N TYR A 43 0.42 12.12 3.15
CA TYR A 43 0.01 11.92 1.76
C TYR A 43 -0.33 10.46 1.46
N THR A 44 0.46 9.50 1.96
CA THR A 44 0.19 8.07 1.74
C THR A 44 -1.16 7.66 2.32
N TYR A 45 -1.47 8.08 3.54
CA TYR A 45 -2.73 7.75 4.21
C TYR A 45 -3.92 8.50 3.62
N ARG A 46 -3.74 9.76 3.17
CA ARG A 46 -4.80 10.45 2.42
C ARG A 46 -5.09 9.72 1.11
N GLY A 47 -4.06 9.30 0.39
CA GLY A 47 -4.19 8.47 -0.81
C GLY A 47 -4.98 7.19 -0.53
N TRP A 48 -4.69 6.51 0.57
CA TRP A 48 -5.42 5.32 0.97
C TRP A 48 -6.90 5.63 1.25
N ALA A 49 -7.17 6.70 2.00
CA ALA A 49 -8.54 7.12 2.29
C ALA A 49 -9.33 7.48 1.01
N VAL A 50 -8.75 8.28 0.10
CA VAL A 50 -9.44 8.65 -1.15
C VAL A 50 -9.62 7.46 -2.09
N SER A 51 -8.79 6.44 -2.01
CA SER A 51 -8.96 5.20 -2.78
C SER A 51 -10.26 4.46 -2.42
N PHE A 52 -10.67 4.49 -1.15
CA PHE A 52 -11.95 3.94 -0.72
C PHE A 52 -13.16 4.70 -1.28
N LEU A 53 -12.97 5.95 -1.69
CA LEU A 53 -13.97 6.76 -2.39
C LEU A 53 -13.98 6.53 -3.91
N GLY A 54 -13.17 5.59 -4.41
CA GLY A 54 -13.02 5.31 -5.84
C GLY A 54 -12.15 6.31 -6.60
N ARG A 55 -11.52 7.27 -5.91
CA ARG A 55 -10.68 8.34 -6.49
C ARG A 55 -9.25 7.83 -6.67
N ILE A 56 -9.08 6.81 -7.51
CA ILE A 56 -7.82 6.05 -7.63
C ILE A 56 -6.68 6.89 -8.22
N ASP A 57 -6.95 7.72 -9.24
CA ASP A 57 -5.90 8.56 -9.84
C ASP A 57 -5.39 9.61 -8.85
N GLU A 58 -6.29 10.16 -8.03
CA GLU A 58 -5.91 11.06 -6.94
C GLU A 58 -5.07 10.36 -5.88
N ALA A 59 -5.42 9.13 -5.52
CA ALA A 59 -4.63 8.32 -4.59
C ALA A 59 -3.21 8.06 -5.12
N ILE A 60 -3.05 7.80 -6.41
CA ILE A 60 -1.75 7.64 -7.05
C ILE A 60 -0.95 8.94 -6.98
N GLU A 61 -1.56 10.09 -7.24
CA GLU A 61 -0.88 11.39 -7.15
C GLU A 61 -0.44 11.70 -5.71
N ASP A 62 -1.25 11.37 -4.71
CA ASP A 62 -0.85 11.49 -3.30
C ASP A 62 0.36 10.64 -2.97
N CYS A 63 0.39 9.39 -3.44
CA CYS A 63 1.56 8.53 -3.27
C CYS A 63 2.82 9.10 -3.94
N LYS A 64 2.68 9.70 -5.12
CA LYS A 64 3.81 10.36 -5.80
C LYS A 64 4.32 11.57 -5.01
N LYS A 65 3.44 12.34 -4.38
CA LYS A 65 3.84 13.43 -3.47
C LYS A 65 4.58 12.89 -2.25
N ALA A 66 4.10 11.78 -1.67
CA ALA A 66 4.78 11.09 -0.56
C ALA A 66 6.21 10.67 -0.95
N ILE A 67 6.39 10.09 -2.13
CA ILE A 67 7.69 9.66 -2.65
C ILE A 67 8.65 10.84 -2.84
N ARG A 68 8.15 11.99 -3.31
CA ARG A 68 8.98 13.19 -3.42
C ARG A 68 9.46 13.71 -2.07
N LEU A 69 8.65 13.55 -1.02
CA LEU A 69 9.03 13.97 0.35
C LEU A 69 10.00 12.97 0.99
N ASP A 70 9.81 11.67 0.78
CA ASP A 70 10.67 10.63 1.31
C ASP A 70 10.76 9.45 0.33
N PRO A 71 11.77 9.45 -0.56
CA PRO A 71 11.95 8.36 -1.53
C PRO A 71 12.28 7.00 -0.92
N GLU A 72 12.67 6.96 0.35
CA GLU A 72 13.03 5.72 1.06
C GLU A 72 11.85 5.06 1.78
N PHE A 73 10.70 5.76 1.84
CA PHE A 73 9.48 5.23 2.42
C PHE A 73 8.77 4.30 1.43
N GLY A 74 8.66 3.01 1.77
CA GLY A 74 8.20 1.96 0.84
C GLY A 74 6.70 1.91 0.62
N ASN A 75 5.89 2.33 1.59
CA ASN A 75 4.44 2.22 1.56
C ASN A 75 3.80 2.83 0.30
N PRO A 76 4.13 4.07 -0.11
CA PRO A 76 3.49 4.65 -1.30
C PRO A 76 3.82 3.92 -2.61
N TYR A 77 4.99 3.30 -2.72
CA TYR A 77 5.33 2.48 -3.90
C TYR A 77 4.43 1.24 -3.99
N ASN A 78 4.25 0.53 -2.89
CA ASN A 78 3.33 -0.61 -2.85
C ASN A 78 1.89 -0.17 -3.14
N ASP A 79 1.45 0.94 -2.57
CA ASP A 79 0.11 1.45 -2.77
C ASP A 79 -0.16 1.83 -4.23
N ILE A 80 0.77 2.49 -4.92
CA ILE A 80 0.67 2.73 -6.37
C ILE A 80 0.54 1.40 -7.12
N GLY A 81 1.33 0.40 -6.76
CA GLY A 81 1.23 -0.94 -7.33
C GLY A 81 -0.19 -1.51 -7.20
N VAL A 82 -0.77 -1.44 -6.00
CA VAL A 82 -2.13 -1.90 -5.73
C VAL A 82 -3.17 -1.11 -6.54
N TYR A 83 -3.05 0.22 -6.60
CA TYR A 83 -3.99 1.05 -7.36
C TYR A 83 -3.92 0.77 -8.87
N LEU A 84 -2.73 0.53 -9.42
CA LEU A 84 -2.56 0.11 -10.80
C LEU A 84 -3.16 -1.28 -11.07
N MET A 85 -3.02 -2.21 -10.12
CA MET A 85 -3.70 -3.51 -10.19
C MET A 85 -5.22 -3.35 -10.23
N GLN A 86 -5.79 -2.48 -9.41
CA GLN A 86 -7.22 -2.18 -9.41
C GLN A 86 -7.71 -1.61 -10.75
N LYS A 87 -6.85 -0.89 -11.47
CA LYS A 87 -7.11 -0.38 -12.82
C LYS A 87 -6.86 -1.42 -13.93
N GLY A 88 -6.49 -2.64 -13.59
CA GLY A 88 -6.14 -3.69 -14.56
C GLY A 88 -4.77 -3.51 -15.22
N ARG A 89 -3.96 -2.55 -14.76
CA ARG A 89 -2.64 -2.22 -15.31
C ARG A 89 -1.55 -3.03 -14.62
N LEU A 90 -1.62 -4.35 -14.76
CA LEU A 90 -0.74 -5.28 -14.02
C LEU A 90 0.74 -5.10 -14.35
N ASN A 91 1.09 -4.93 -15.63
CA ASN A 91 2.48 -4.74 -16.03
C ASN A 91 3.06 -3.43 -15.50
N ASP A 92 2.25 -2.37 -15.43
CA ASP A 92 2.68 -1.08 -14.89
C ASP A 92 2.88 -1.12 -13.38
N ALA A 93 2.15 -1.99 -12.68
CA ALA A 93 2.27 -2.16 -11.23
C ALA A 93 3.61 -2.81 -10.82
N ILE A 94 4.17 -3.68 -11.64
CA ILE A 94 5.35 -4.48 -11.31
C ILE A 94 6.57 -3.62 -10.89
N PRO A 95 6.99 -2.60 -11.65
CA PRO A 95 8.14 -1.77 -11.25
C PRO A 95 7.95 -1.08 -9.90
N TRP A 96 6.73 -0.64 -9.59
CA TRP A 96 6.43 0.00 -8.31
C TRP A 96 6.56 -0.97 -7.15
N LEU A 97 6.04 -2.19 -7.29
CA LEU A 97 6.16 -3.23 -6.27
C LEU A 97 7.61 -3.70 -6.09
N GLU A 98 8.38 -3.82 -7.16
CA GLU A 98 9.81 -4.13 -7.08
C GLU A 98 10.58 -3.04 -6.31
N THR A 99 10.26 -1.76 -6.55
CA THR A 99 10.85 -0.65 -5.80
C THR A 99 10.46 -0.70 -4.33
N ALA A 100 9.21 -1.03 -4.02
CA ALA A 100 8.75 -1.19 -2.64
C ALA A 100 9.55 -2.28 -1.89
N LYS A 101 9.85 -3.41 -2.54
CA LYS A 101 10.67 -4.48 -1.95
C LYS A 101 12.06 -4.00 -1.52
N GLN A 102 12.63 -3.03 -2.23
CA GLN A 102 13.97 -2.50 -2.00
C GLN A 102 14.00 -1.28 -1.08
N ALA A 103 12.85 -0.73 -0.70
CA ALA A 103 12.77 0.48 0.11
C ALA A 103 13.44 0.25 1.48
N LYS A 104 14.21 1.24 1.94
CA LYS A 104 14.94 1.15 3.21
C LYS A 104 14.01 1.17 4.41
N ARG A 105 12.94 1.95 4.33
CA ARG A 105 11.94 2.10 5.40
C ARG A 105 10.58 1.60 4.92
N TYR A 106 10.27 0.34 5.21
CA TYR A 106 8.99 -0.27 4.86
C TYR A 106 8.58 -1.34 5.87
N GLU A 107 7.47 -1.13 6.52
CA GLU A 107 6.72 -2.10 7.32
C GLU A 107 5.23 -1.97 6.99
N PRO A 108 4.51 -3.07 6.75
CA PRO A 108 4.94 -4.47 6.71
C PRO A 108 5.45 -4.90 5.31
N ARG A 109 6.68 -5.38 5.26
CA ARG A 109 7.44 -5.67 4.03
C ARG A 109 6.91 -6.85 3.20
N HIS A 110 6.03 -7.68 3.75
CA HIS A 110 5.46 -8.82 3.01
C HIS A 110 4.49 -8.41 1.90
N TYR A 111 3.86 -7.23 1.98
CA TYR A 111 2.82 -6.81 1.03
C TYR A 111 3.27 -6.74 -0.43
N PRO A 112 4.41 -6.16 -0.81
CA PRO A 112 4.81 -6.13 -2.22
C PRO A 112 5.04 -7.54 -2.79
N TYR A 113 5.54 -8.48 -2.01
CA TYR A 113 5.67 -9.88 -2.43
C TYR A 113 4.30 -10.54 -2.62
N LEU A 114 3.38 -10.34 -1.69
CA LEU A 114 2.01 -10.84 -1.81
C LEU A 114 1.30 -10.29 -3.06
N ASN A 115 1.44 -9.00 -3.31
CA ASN A 115 0.83 -8.34 -4.47
C ASN A 115 1.48 -8.79 -5.79
N MET A 116 2.80 -8.99 -5.82
CA MET A 116 3.48 -9.58 -6.98
C MET A 116 2.99 -10.98 -7.28
N GLY A 117 2.80 -11.81 -6.25
CA GLY A 117 2.22 -13.14 -6.41
C GLY A 117 0.83 -13.10 -7.04
N ARG A 118 -0.02 -12.16 -6.59
CA ARG A 118 -1.35 -11.94 -7.17
C ARG A 118 -1.29 -11.54 -8.65
N ILE A 119 -0.35 -10.68 -9.03
CA ILE A 119 -0.13 -10.29 -10.42
C ILE A 119 0.25 -11.51 -11.26
N TYR A 120 1.20 -12.32 -10.82
CA TYR A 120 1.62 -13.51 -11.58
C TYR A 120 0.52 -14.55 -11.70
N LEU A 121 -0.34 -14.72 -10.67
CA LEU A 121 -1.54 -15.56 -10.82
C LEU A 121 -2.48 -15.02 -11.90
N ALA A 122 -2.77 -13.74 -11.87
CA ALA A 122 -3.63 -13.10 -12.86
C ALA A 122 -3.06 -13.19 -14.29
N LYS A 123 -1.73 -13.26 -14.41
CA LYS A 123 -1.01 -13.44 -15.68
C LYS A 123 -0.86 -14.91 -16.10
N GLY A 124 -1.45 -15.85 -15.34
CA GLY A 124 -1.37 -17.28 -15.64
C GLY A 124 -0.01 -17.91 -15.37
N ASN A 125 0.78 -17.35 -14.46
CA ASN A 125 2.08 -17.89 -14.07
C ASN A 125 2.09 -18.32 -12.59
N PRO A 126 1.49 -19.48 -12.26
CA PRO A 126 1.37 -19.94 -10.88
C PRO A 126 2.71 -20.24 -10.20
N MET A 127 3.72 -20.65 -10.96
CA MET A 127 5.05 -20.95 -10.39
C MET A 127 5.73 -19.69 -9.87
N ARG A 128 5.73 -18.61 -10.66
CA ARG A 128 6.27 -17.32 -10.19
C ARG A 128 5.42 -16.74 -9.05
N ALA A 129 4.12 -16.94 -9.10
CA ALA A 129 3.24 -16.54 -7.99
C ALA A 129 3.62 -17.23 -6.69
N LEU A 130 3.85 -18.55 -6.75
CA LEU A 130 4.26 -19.34 -5.59
C LEU A 130 5.59 -18.84 -5.01
N ASP A 131 6.58 -18.56 -5.87
CA ASP A 131 7.87 -18.00 -5.42
C ASP A 131 7.70 -16.70 -4.65
N GLU A 132 6.86 -15.81 -5.13
CA GLU A 132 6.57 -14.53 -4.45
C GLU A 132 5.84 -14.75 -3.12
N PHE A 133 4.85 -15.62 -3.07
CA PHE A 133 4.13 -15.92 -1.83
C PHE A 133 5.03 -16.58 -0.77
N VAL A 134 5.92 -17.45 -1.17
CA VAL A 134 6.91 -18.07 -0.26
C VAL A 134 7.84 -17.02 0.32
N LYS A 135 8.31 -16.07 -0.50
CA LYS A 135 9.11 -14.93 0.00
C LYS A 135 8.33 -14.04 0.97
N ALA A 136 7.04 -13.84 0.72
CA ALA A 136 6.18 -13.11 1.65
C ALA A 136 6.12 -13.79 3.03
N LEU A 137 6.11 -15.13 3.08
CA LEU A 137 6.15 -15.89 4.33
C LEU A 137 7.42 -15.66 5.15
N ASP A 138 8.55 -15.33 4.52
CA ASP A 138 9.79 -15.02 5.25
C ASP A 138 9.61 -13.81 6.18
N TYR A 139 8.73 -12.89 5.81
CA TYR A 139 8.39 -11.71 6.61
C TYR A 139 7.22 -11.92 7.56
N GLN A 140 6.24 -12.77 7.18
CA GLN A 140 5.03 -13.05 7.96
C GLN A 140 4.70 -14.56 7.91
N PRO A 141 5.41 -15.40 8.68
CA PRO A 141 5.31 -16.87 8.57
C PRO A 141 3.93 -17.46 8.87
N ASN A 142 3.13 -16.77 9.69
CA ASN A 142 1.82 -17.26 10.14
C ASN A 142 0.65 -16.48 9.52
N ASP A 143 0.92 -15.66 8.49
CA ASP A 143 -0.13 -14.88 7.86
C ASP A 143 -1.11 -15.79 7.11
N SER A 144 -2.38 -15.76 7.55
CA SER A 144 -3.43 -16.63 7.00
C SER A 144 -3.75 -16.33 5.54
N VAL A 145 -3.60 -15.07 5.09
CA VAL A 145 -3.86 -14.66 3.70
C VAL A 145 -2.78 -15.23 2.78
N ILE A 146 -1.51 -15.16 3.19
CA ILE A 146 -0.40 -15.71 2.41
C ILE A 146 -0.50 -17.24 2.34
N LEU A 147 -0.76 -17.88 3.47
CA LEU A 147 -0.93 -19.35 3.53
C LEU A 147 -2.09 -19.82 2.64
N ALA A 148 -3.21 -19.12 2.66
CA ALA A 148 -4.35 -19.41 1.80
C ALA A 148 -4.02 -19.21 0.31
N ALA A 149 -3.25 -18.18 -0.04
CA ALA A 149 -2.81 -17.93 -1.40
C ALA A 149 -1.91 -19.07 -1.92
N ILE A 150 -0.96 -19.52 -1.12
CA ILE A 150 -0.10 -20.68 -1.44
C ILE A 150 -0.92 -21.93 -1.66
N LYS A 151 -1.84 -22.24 -0.77
CA LYS A 151 -2.74 -23.39 -0.88
C LYS A 151 -3.54 -23.36 -2.17
N LYS A 152 -4.12 -22.21 -2.51
CA LYS A 152 -4.88 -22.01 -3.74
C LYS A 152 -4.04 -22.28 -4.99
N VAL A 153 -2.78 -21.83 -5.03
CA VAL A 153 -1.86 -22.10 -6.15
C VAL A 153 -1.59 -23.59 -6.27
N LYS A 154 -1.25 -24.27 -5.17
CA LYS A 154 -0.96 -25.70 -5.16
C LYS A 154 -2.13 -26.54 -5.69
N TYR A 155 -3.37 -26.17 -5.36
CA TYR A 155 -4.55 -26.88 -5.88
C TYR A 155 -4.86 -26.57 -7.34
N SER A 156 -4.44 -25.42 -7.87
CA SER A 156 -4.68 -25.06 -9.27
C SER A 156 -3.69 -25.69 -10.25
N VAL A 157 -2.57 -26.22 -9.77
CA VAL A 157 -1.49 -26.84 -10.58
C VAL A 157 -1.63 -28.37 -10.65
N ASN A 158 -2.45 -28.98 -9.80
CA ASN A 158 -2.79 -30.41 -9.80
C ASN A 158 -4.11 -30.65 -10.53
#